data_e642223df32f53f60710e8a25f4a53fd
#
_entry.id   e642223df32f53f60710e8a25f4a53fd
#
_cell.length_a   1.000
_cell.length_b   1.000
_cell.length_c   1.000
_cell.angle_alpha   90.00
_cell.angle_beta   90.00
_cell.angle_gamma   90.00
#
_symmetry.space_group_name_H-M   'P 1'
#
loop_
_entity.id
_entity.type
_entity.pdbx_description
1 polymer ?
#
loop_
_entity_poly.entity_id
_entity_poly.type
_entity_poly.pdbx_seq_one_letter_code
_entity_poly.pdbx_strand_id
1 'polypeptide(L)' 'MDSAERCRAQLAECRRLMPLAKSAAEATVLKNLVRSWKMIVNQTALYEEIISAQE' A
#
# COMPACT_ATOMS: atom_id res chain seq x y z
N MET A 1 -3.66 -10.47 13.24
CA MET A 1 -3.39 -10.14 11.84
C MET A 1 -2.30 -9.10 11.74
N ASP A 2 -1.34 -9.33 10.87
CA ASP A 2 -0.18 -8.46 10.71
C ASP A 2 -0.54 -7.16 9.98
N SER A 3 -0.10 -6.02 10.51
CA SER A 3 -0.33 -4.71 9.90
C SER A 3 0.26 -4.61 8.49
N ALA A 4 1.44 -5.19 8.30
CA ALA A 4 2.10 -5.20 6.99
C ALA A 4 1.27 -5.96 5.96
N GLU A 5 0.70 -7.08 6.36
CA GLU A 5 -0.16 -7.90 5.52
C GLU A 5 -1.41 -7.13 5.09
N ARG A 6 -2.02 -6.40 6.02
CA ARG A 6 -3.17 -5.54 5.76
C ARG A 6 -2.84 -4.45 4.75
N CYS A 7 -1.71 -3.79 4.93
CA CYS A 7 -1.27 -2.72 4.03
C CYS A 7 -1.02 -3.26 2.63
N ARG A 8 -0.39 -4.43 2.51
CA ARG A 8 -0.15 -5.08 1.23
C ARG A 8 -1.47 -5.46 0.55
N ALA A 9 -2.43 -5.94 1.32
CA ALA A 9 -3.76 -6.29 0.81
C ALA A 9 -4.47 -5.04 0.25
N GLN A 10 -4.40 -3.91 0.95
CA GLN A 10 -4.98 -2.65 0.49
C GLN A 10 -4.30 -2.15 -0.78
N LEU A 11 -2.98 -2.24 -0.84
CA LEU A 11 -2.22 -1.85 -2.03
C LEU A 11 -2.62 -2.70 -3.24
N ALA A 12 -2.73 -4.02 -3.06
CA ALA A 12 -3.14 -4.94 -4.12
C ALA A 12 -4.56 -4.61 -4.61
N GLU A 13 -5.46 -4.30 -3.68
CA GLU A 13 -6.85 -3.93 -4.01
C GLU A 13 -6.90 -2.64 -4.82
N CYS A 14 -6.14 -1.62 -4.43
CA CYS A 14 -6.08 -0.37 -5.17
C CYS A 14 -5.53 -0.57 -6.58
N ARG A 15 -4.50 -1.40 -6.72
CA ARG A 15 -3.92 -1.73 -8.03
C ARG A 15 -4.92 -2.47 -8.91
N ARG A 16 -5.71 -3.36 -8.33
CA ARG A 16 -6.74 -4.10 -9.04
C ARG A 16 -7.83 -3.18 -9.57
N LEU A 17 -8.19 -2.15 -8.81
CA LEU A 17 -9.25 -1.21 -9.16
C LEU A 17 -8.83 -0.17 -10.19
N MET A 18 -7.54 0.13 -10.31
CA MET A 18 -7.05 1.15 -11.24
C MET A 18 -7.53 0.99 -12.67
N PRO A 19 -7.43 -0.19 -13.32
CA PRO A 19 -7.90 -0.36 -14.70
C PRO A 19 -9.42 -0.30 -14.81
N LEU A 20 -10.16 -0.35 -13.70
CA LEU A 20 -11.61 -0.30 -13.67
C LEU A 20 -12.14 1.12 -13.40
N ALA A 21 -11.27 2.09 -13.26
CA ALA A 21 -11.66 3.47 -13.00
C ALA A 21 -12.56 4.01 -14.11
N LYS A 22 -13.66 4.64 -13.71
CA LYS A 22 -14.69 5.13 -14.64
C LYS A 22 -14.43 6.54 -15.15
N SER A 23 -13.47 7.25 -14.54
CA SER A 23 -13.18 8.63 -14.90
C SER A 23 -11.70 8.93 -14.61
N ALA A 24 -11.19 10.02 -15.18
CA ALA A 24 -9.84 10.49 -14.91
C ALA A 24 -9.66 10.88 -13.44
N ALA A 25 -10.69 11.47 -12.82
CA ALA A 25 -10.66 11.83 -11.41
C ALA A 25 -10.55 10.60 -10.53
N GLU A 26 -11.32 9.56 -10.81
CA GLU A 26 -11.29 8.29 -10.08
C GLU A 26 -9.92 7.62 -10.24
N ALA A 27 -9.38 7.60 -11.45
CA ALA A 27 -8.05 7.05 -11.70
C ALA A 27 -6.97 7.80 -10.90
N THR A 28 -7.07 9.12 -10.82
CA THR A 28 -6.14 9.95 -10.05
C THR A 28 -6.20 9.64 -8.56
N VAL A 29 -7.41 9.49 -8.02
CA VAL A 29 -7.60 9.12 -6.61
C VAL A 29 -6.96 7.75 -6.32
N LEU A 30 -7.22 6.76 -7.17
CA LEU A 30 -6.66 5.42 -7.00
C LEU A 30 -5.13 5.44 -7.11
N LYS A 31 -4.58 6.21 -8.05
CA LYS A 31 -3.14 6.37 -8.21
C LYS A 31 -2.50 6.95 -6.94
N ASN A 32 -3.14 7.95 -6.34
CA ASN A 32 -2.66 8.55 -5.11
C ASN A 32 -2.73 7.58 -3.93
N LEU A 33 -3.80 6.78 -3.86
CA LEU A 33 -3.94 5.74 -2.84
C LEU A 33 -2.85 4.68 -2.97
N VAL A 34 -2.56 4.23 -4.19
CA VAL A 34 -1.48 3.27 -4.44
C VAL A 34 -0.15 3.82 -3.93
N ARG A 35 0.13 5.08 -4.23
CA ARG A 35 1.36 5.73 -3.78
C ARG A 35 1.45 5.78 -2.25
N SER A 36 0.35 6.17 -1.60
CA SER A 36 0.29 6.25 -0.14
C SER A 36 0.46 4.89 0.52
N TRP A 37 -0.24 3.87 0.04
CA TRP A 37 -0.12 2.52 0.58
C TRP A 37 1.27 1.93 0.35
N LYS A 38 1.88 2.23 -0.79
CA LYS A 38 3.24 1.79 -1.11
C LYS A 38 4.23 2.37 -0.10
N MET A 39 4.09 3.64 0.25
CA MET A 39 4.92 4.28 1.28
C MET A 39 4.76 3.61 2.64
N ILE A 40 3.51 3.33 3.03
CA ILE A 40 3.21 2.68 4.31
C ILE A 40 3.83 1.27 4.36
N VAL A 41 3.70 0.51 3.29
CA VAL A 41 4.28 -0.83 3.20
C VAL A 41 5.81 -0.76 3.35
N ASN A 42 6.44 0.20 2.67
CA ASN A 42 7.89 0.37 2.75
C ASN A 42 8.34 0.75 4.16
N GLN A 43 7.63 1.65 4.82
CA GLN A 43 7.93 2.05 6.20
C GLN A 43 7.76 0.88 7.17
N THR A 44 6.72 0.10 7.00
CA THR A 44 6.46 -1.07 7.84
C THR A 44 7.59 -2.10 7.69
N ALA A 45 8.04 -2.34 6.44
CA ALA A 45 9.14 -3.26 6.18
C ALA A 45 10.43 -2.81 6.84
N LEU A 46 10.73 -1.50 6.78
CA LEU A 46 11.90 -0.92 7.45
C LEU A 46 11.82 -1.08 8.97
N TYR A 47 10.65 -0.88 9.53
CA TYR A 47 10.39 -1.04 10.95
C TYR A 47 10.65 -2.47 11.39
N GLU A 48 10.15 -3.43 10.65
CA GLU A 48 10.37 -4.85 10.91
C GLU A 48 11.86 -5.21 10.88
N GLU A 49 12.61 -4.66 9.92
CA GLU A 49 14.06 -4.86 9.83
C GLU A 49 14.79 -4.32 11.06
N ILE A 50 14.42 -3.14 11.51
CA ILE A 50 15.04 -2.52 12.69
C ILE A 50 14.78 -3.37 13.93
N ILE A 51 13.54 -3.82 14.12
CA ILE A 51 13.15 -4.65 15.26
C ILE A 51 13.91 -5.98 15.23
N SER A 52 13.99 -6.61 14.07
CA SER A 52 14.72 -7.87 13.92
C SER A 52 16.22 -7.72 14.20
N ALA A 53 16.81 -6.61 13.80
CA ALA A 53 18.21 -6.32 14.02
C ALA A 53 18.54 -6.11 15.51
N GLN A 54 17.57 -5.70 16.31
CA GLN A 54 17.74 -5.44 17.74
C GLN A 54 17.55 -6.71 18.60
N GLU A 55 17.01 -7.73 18.03
CA GLU A 55 16.84 -9.02 18.71
C GLU A 55 18.11 -9.88 18.56
#